data_fb1361545051fa2de94266288b8007ed
#
_entry.id   fb1361545051fa2de94266288b8007ed
#
_cell.length_a   1.000
_cell.length_b   1.000
_cell.length_c   1.000
_cell.angle_alpha   90.00
_cell.angle_beta   90.00
_cell.angle_gamma   90.00
#
_symmetry.space_group_name_H-M   'P 1'
#
loop_
_entity.id
_entity.type
_entity.pdbx_description
1 polymer ?
#
loop_
_entity_poly.entity_id
_entity_poly.type
_entity_poly.pdbx_seq_one_letter_code
_entity_poly.pdbx_strand_id
1 'polypeptide(L)'
;QSNFYIKDNSYSYAMPFKMVNNLMIIPVYVNGKKLSFLLDTGVSSTIILNVKIKDSLKLKNIEKIKIQGLGDGDFVDAIKSTNNFIQVGDNILNRNHKIFLILGKGFNLSNRMGEEIHGIIGGDLFKDFIVKINYTSKRITFYNPKVYKYKKCRKCETLPLSFLYQKPYLFANTIMPDSSNIKTKLLIDSGGSDALWLFENKDKNVKAPQKYFLDYLGQGLNGNIYGKRSRVSSLNLGKFHLKDITVAFPDTTSLSTSMLHHSRHGTIGAETLKRFHLIIDYPNKKITFKKNSKYFNEAFNYNMSGIEIAYSGQMLVKEQKLHNYSNNNNSKTYNGVTI
;
A
#
# COMPACT_ATOMS: atom_id res chain seq x y z
N GLN A 1 -23.40 -9.14 3.07
CA GLN A 1 -21.93 -8.98 3.05
C GLN A 1 -21.40 -9.57 4.35
N SER A 2 -20.49 -10.51 4.23
CA SER A 2 -19.77 -11.07 5.36
C SER A 2 -18.79 -10.04 5.93
N ASN A 3 -18.81 -9.86 7.24
CA ASN A 3 -17.95 -8.91 7.93
C ASN A 3 -16.81 -9.63 8.66
N PHE A 4 -15.69 -8.95 8.83
CA PHE A 4 -14.66 -9.38 9.75
C PHE A 4 -15.10 -9.11 11.20
N TYR A 5 -14.71 -9.99 12.10
CA TYR A 5 -14.97 -9.86 13.53
C TYR A 5 -13.80 -10.37 14.36
N ILE A 6 -13.66 -9.85 15.58
CA ILE A 6 -12.66 -10.35 16.53
C ILE A 6 -13.26 -11.59 17.21
N LYS A 7 -12.47 -12.68 17.25
CA LYS A 7 -12.86 -13.91 17.94
C LYS A 7 -13.29 -13.62 19.37
N ASP A 8 -14.27 -14.39 19.86
CA ASP A 8 -14.84 -14.29 21.20
C ASP A 8 -15.41 -12.90 21.56
N ASN A 9 -15.80 -12.10 20.54
CA ASN A 9 -16.33 -10.74 20.68
C ASN A 9 -15.44 -9.82 21.54
N SER A 10 -14.14 -10.07 21.56
CA SER A 10 -13.18 -9.27 22.33
C SER A 10 -13.22 -7.80 21.94
N TYR A 11 -12.92 -6.94 22.93
CA TYR A 11 -12.85 -5.48 22.73
C TYR A 11 -11.85 -5.06 21.65
N SER A 12 -10.70 -5.69 21.62
CA SER A 12 -9.63 -5.42 20.65
C SER A 12 -8.72 -6.60 20.45
N TYR A 13 -8.01 -6.57 19.30
CA TYR A 13 -6.92 -7.48 18.99
C TYR A 13 -5.72 -6.70 18.47
N ALA A 14 -4.54 -6.95 19.05
CA ALA A 14 -3.31 -6.29 18.67
C ALA A 14 -2.27 -7.29 18.14
N MET A 15 -1.68 -7.00 16.98
CA MET A 15 -0.67 -7.85 16.34
C MET A 15 0.52 -7.03 15.84
N PRO A 16 1.72 -7.64 15.72
CA PRO A 16 2.85 -7.00 15.06
C PRO A 16 2.65 -6.94 13.55
N PHE A 17 3.38 -6.03 12.89
CA PHE A 17 3.57 -6.04 11.44
C PHE A 17 5.07 -5.94 11.12
N LYS A 18 5.47 -6.50 9.98
CA LYS A 18 6.79 -6.24 9.39
C LYS A 18 6.69 -4.97 8.54
N MET A 19 7.67 -4.08 8.66
CA MET A 19 7.73 -2.87 7.84
C MET A 19 8.89 -2.96 6.86
N VAL A 20 8.58 -2.87 5.56
CA VAL A 20 9.55 -2.87 4.46
C VAL A 20 9.17 -1.73 3.53
N ASN A 21 10.12 -0.87 3.16
CA ASN A 21 9.89 0.29 2.30
C ASN A 21 8.67 1.13 2.72
N ASN A 22 8.51 1.38 4.02
CA ASN A 22 7.38 2.05 4.69
C ASN A 22 6.06 1.24 4.69
N LEU A 23 5.98 0.13 3.99
CA LEU A 23 4.78 -0.68 3.83
C LEU A 23 4.61 -1.70 4.95
N MET A 24 3.37 -2.02 5.30
CA MET A 24 3.03 -2.93 6.39
C MET A 24 2.68 -4.31 5.86
N ILE A 25 3.42 -5.33 6.28
CA ILE A 25 3.19 -6.74 5.94
C ILE A 25 2.65 -7.46 7.16
N ILE A 26 1.53 -8.15 6.99
CA ILE A 26 0.83 -8.89 8.05
C ILE A 26 0.57 -10.35 7.65
N PRO A 27 0.51 -11.29 8.61
CA PRO A 27 0.11 -12.66 8.35
C PRO A 27 -1.41 -12.75 8.16
N VAL A 28 -1.81 -13.40 7.07
CA VAL A 28 -3.21 -13.70 6.74
C VAL A 28 -3.32 -15.18 6.37
N TYR A 29 -4.31 -15.88 6.91
CA TYR A 29 -4.61 -17.26 6.53
C TYR A 29 -5.80 -17.27 5.59
N VAL A 30 -5.63 -17.92 4.44
CA VAL A 30 -6.66 -18.14 3.43
C VAL A 30 -6.98 -19.61 3.37
N ASN A 31 -8.21 -19.99 3.76
CA ASN A 31 -8.65 -21.38 3.84
C ASN A 31 -7.66 -22.28 4.61
N GLY A 32 -7.04 -21.74 5.68
CA GLY A 32 -6.07 -22.43 6.52
C GLY A 32 -4.60 -22.28 6.09
N LYS A 33 -4.31 -21.80 4.89
CA LYS A 33 -2.92 -21.58 4.44
C LYS A 33 -2.41 -20.22 4.88
N LYS A 34 -1.29 -20.17 5.59
CA LYS A 34 -0.62 -18.93 6.03
C LYS A 34 0.07 -18.25 4.86
N LEU A 35 -0.18 -16.95 4.71
CA LEU A 35 0.34 -16.08 3.65
C LEU A 35 0.77 -14.74 4.24
N SER A 36 1.64 -14.01 3.51
CA SER A 36 2.06 -12.65 3.83
C SER A 36 1.28 -11.65 2.97
N PHE A 37 0.60 -10.70 3.60
CA PHE A 37 -0.23 -9.71 2.91
C PHE A 37 0.24 -8.29 3.20
N LEU A 38 0.23 -7.45 2.17
CA LEU A 38 0.33 -6.01 2.32
C LEU A 38 -0.99 -5.46 2.89
N LEU A 39 -0.93 -4.64 3.93
CA LEU A 39 -2.07 -3.93 4.47
C LEU A 39 -2.20 -2.56 3.78
N ASP A 40 -3.23 -2.40 2.96
CA ASP A 40 -3.35 -1.30 2.00
C ASP A 40 -4.73 -0.65 2.01
N THR A 41 -4.83 0.58 2.52
CA THR A 41 -6.07 1.37 2.50
C THR A 41 -6.45 1.87 1.10
N GLY A 42 -5.54 1.85 0.14
CA GLY A 42 -5.77 2.25 -1.26
C GLY A 42 -6.51 1.22 -2.09
N VAL A 43 -6.69 -0.02 -1.59
CA VAL A 43 -7.47 -1.07 -2.25
C VAL A 43 -8.79 -1.35 -1.52
N SER A 44 -9.82 -1.71 -2.27
CA SER A 44 -11.17 -1.97 -1.71
C SER A 44 -11.37 -3.40 -1.26
N SER A 45 -10.64 -4.35 -1.84
CA SER A 45 -10.89 -5.79 -1.73
C SER A 45 -9.61 -6.57 -1.50
N THR A 46 -9.74 -7.75 -0.94
CA THR A 46 -8.63 -8.70 -0.77
C THR A 46 -8.22 -9.28 -2.12
N ILE A 47 -6.93 -9.15 -2.45
CA ILE A 47 -6.33 -9.57 -3.71
C ILE A 47 -5.18 -10.53 -3.43
N ILE A 48 -5.12 -11.65 -4.13
CA ILE A 48 -3.99 -12.59 -4.15
C ILE A 48 -3.22 -12.36 -5.44
N LEU A 49 -1.90 -12.22 -5.32
CA LEU A 49 -1.00 -11.85 -6.42
C LEU A 49 -0.24 -13.05 -6.99
N ASN A 50 -0.14 -14.15 -6.24
CA ASN A 50 0.68 -15.29 -6.60
C ASN A 50 -0.16 -16.48 -7.08
N VAL A 51 -0.18 -16.71 -8.38
CA VAL A 51 -0.90 -17.82 -9.02
C VAL A 51 -0.37 -19.19 -8.61
N LYS A 52 0.93 -19.31 -8.28
CA LYS A 52 1.56 -20.61 -7.94
C LYS A 52 0.93 -21.28 -6.71
N ILE A 53 0.26 -20.51 -5.85
CA ILE A 53 -0.40 -21.03 -4.65
C ILE A 53 -1.88 -21.34 -4.86
N LYS A 54 -2.44 -21.10 -6.06
CA LYS A 54 -3.88 -21.25 -6.37
C LYS A 54 -4.44 -22.58 -5.92
N ASP A 55 -3.82 -23.68 -6.33
CA ASP A 55 -4.35 -25.03 -6.07
C ASP A 55 -4.28 -25.40 -4.58
N SER A 56 -3.29 -24.87 -3.86
CA SER A 56 -3.16 -25.06 -2.41
C SER A 56 -4.15 -24.26 -1.58
N LEU A 57 -4.82 -23.24 -2.15
CA LEU A 57 -5.77 -22.37 -1.43
C LEU A 57 -7.17 -22.95 -1.35
N LYS A 58 -7.51 -23.99 -2.13
CA LYS A 58 -8.86 -24.61 -2.16
C LYS A 58 -9.95 -23.54 -2.30
N LEU A 59 -9.78 -22.62 -3.26
CA LEU A 59 -10.72 -21.53 -3.53
C LEU A 59 -12.10 -22.06 -3.93
N LYS A 60 -13.16 -21.39 -3.47
CA LYS A 60 -14.55 -21.80 -3.68
C LYS A 60 -15.26 -20.84 -4.64
N ASN A 61 -16.32 -21.32 -5.31
CA ASN A 61 -17.21 -20.52 -6.18
C ASN A 61 -16.41 -19.59 -7.10
N ILE A 62 -15.68 -20.18 -8.02
CA ILE A 62 -14.74 -19.52 -8.91
C ILE A 62 -15.44 -18.95 -10.13
N GLU A 63 -15.20 -17.66 -10.43
CA GLU A 63 -15.67 -16.94 -11.61
C GLU A 63 -14.48 -16.23 -12.27
N LYS A 64 -14.29 -16.40 -13.58
CA LYS A 64 -13.26 -15.67 -14.34
C LYS A 64 -13.75 -14.25 -14.62
N ILE A 65 -12.90 -13.27 -14.39
CA ILE A 65 -13.18 -11.85 -14.62
C ILE A 65 -11.95 -11.14 -15.18
N LYS A 66 -12.15 -9.91 -15.65
CA LYS A 66 -11.06 -8.99 -15.97
C LYS A 66 -11.09 -7.82 -15.00
N ILE A 67 -9.93 -7.37 -14.54
CA ILE A 67 -9.79 -6.23 -13.63
C ILE A 67 -8.78 -5.23 -14.19
N GLN A 68 -8.92 -3.98 -13.78
CA GLN A 68 -8.03 -2.89 -14.16
C GLN A 68 -7.51 -2.20 -12.89
N GLY A 69 -6.23 -1.83 -12.90
CA GLY A 69 -5.55 -1.09 -11.83
C GLY A 69 -4.76 0.10 -12.38
N LEU A 70 -3.72 0.49 -11.66
CA LEU A 70 -2.72 1.48 -12.09
C LEU A 70 -1.74 0.84 -13.07
N GLY A 71 -1.23 1.63 -14.01
CA GLY A 71 -0.26 1.25 -15.04
C GLY A 71 -0.77 1.54 -16.43
N ASP A 72 0.12 1.41 -17.40
CA ASP A 72 -0.09 1.72 -18.81
C ASP A 72 -0.60 0.54 -19.66
N GLY A 73 -0.80 -0.63 -19.03
CA GLY A 73 -1.24 -1.87 -19.69
C GLY A 73 -2.75 -2.08 -19.70
N ASP A 74 -3.14 -3.16 -20.38
CA ASP A 74 -4.53 -3.60 -20.56
C ASP A 74 -5.12 -4.22 -19.28
N PHE A 75 -6.40 -4.63 -19.40
CA PHE A 75 -7.07 -5.41 -18.37
C PHE A 75 -6.33 -6.70 -18.04
N VAL A 76 -6.24 -7.02 -16.76
CA VAL A 76 -5.60 -8.24 -16.27
C VAL A 76 -6.64 -9.31 -15.98
N ASP A 77 -6.39 -10.54 -16.44
CA ASP A 77 -7.24 -11.68 -16.12
C ASP A 77 -7.14 -12.02 -14.64
N ALA A 78 -8.28 -12.25 -14.03
CA ALA A 78 -8.39 -12.57 -12.62
C ALA A 78 -9.49 -13.63 -12.36
N ILE A 79 -9.43 -14.20 -11.18
CA ILE A 79 -10.47 -15.05 -10.62
C ILE A 79 -11.11 -14.33 -9.44
N LYS A 80 -12.42 -14.22 -9.45
CA LYS A 80 -13.23 -13.91 -8.28
C LYS A 80 -13.62 -15.21 -7.61
N SER A 81 -13.41 -15.31 -6.30
CA SER A 81 -13.80 -16.44 -5.47
C SER A 81 -14.57 -15.96 -4.26
N THR A 82 -15.62 -16.69 -3.88
CA THR A 82 -16.46 -16.36 -2.71
C THR A 82 -16.50 -17.53 -1.73
N ASN A 83 -17.09 -17.31 -0.53
CA ASN A 83 -17.20 -18.30 0.54
C ASN A 83 -15.85 -18.84 1.03
N ASN A 84 -14.82 -17.97 1.06
CA ASN A 84 -13.53 -18.32 1.60
C ASN A 84 -13.43 -17.95 3.08
N PHE A 85 -12.69 -18.75 3.84
CA PHE A 85 -12.35 -18.45 5.22
C PHE A 85 -11.07 -17.63 5.25
N ILE A 86 -11.13 -16.43 5.84
CA ILE A 86 -9.98 -15.55 6.06
C ILE A 86 -9.76 -15.36 7.55
N GLN A 87 -8.51 -15.48 7.96
CA GLN A 87 -8.08 -15.14 9.31
C GLN A 87 -6.91 -14.17 9.22
N VAL A 88 -7.00 -13.01 9.89
CA VAL A 88 -5.93 -12.02 9.98
C VAL A 88 -5.29 -12.12 11.37
N GLY A 89 -3.98 -12.41 11.40
CA GLY A 89 -3.32 -12.80 12.63
C GLY A 89 -4.00 -14.03 13.26
N ASP A 90 -4.15 -14.02 14.59
CA ASP A 90 -4.72 -15.17 15.30
C ASP A 90 -6.22 -15.02 15.58
N ASN A 91 -6.76 -13.79 15.63
CA ASN A 91 -8.07 -13.54 16.22
C ASN A 91 -9.06 -12.74 15.36
N ILE A 92 -8.72 -12.31 14.13
CA ILE A 92 -9.68 -11.64 13.25
C ILE A 92 -10.14 -12.62 12.18
N LEU A 93 -11.44 -12.86 12.10
CA LEU A 93 -12.02 -13.91 11.27
C LEU A 93 -13.08 -13.35 10.32
N ASN A 94 -13.14 -13.94 9.12
CA ASN A 94 -14.26 -13.79 8.18
C ASN A 94 -14.53 -15.14 7.53
N ARG A 95 -15.74 -15.70 7.73
CA ARG A 95 -16.08 -17.07 7.28
C ARG A 95 -16.64 -17.13 5.86
N ASN A 96 -16.95 -15.98 5.27
CA ASN A 96 -17.56 -15.92 3.94
C ASN A 96 -16.99 -14.75 3.14
N HIS A 97 -15.68 -14.78 2.91
CA HIS A 97 -14.97 -13.66 2.29
C HIS A 97 -14.84 -13.82 0.78
N LYS A 98 -14.91 -12.69 0.07
CA LYS A 98 -14.67 -12.58 -1.35
C LYS A 98 -13.21 -12.24 -1.59
N ILE A 99 -12.56 -12.98 -2.49
CA ILE A 99 -11.15 -12.82 -2.86
C ILE A 99 -11.05 -12.64 -4.37
N PHE A 100 -10.11 -11.84 -4.81
CA PHE A 100 -9.67 -11.75 -6.19
C PHE A 100 -8.27 -12.35 -6.32
N LEU A 101 -8.05 -13.24 -7.30
CA LEU A 101 -6.75 -13.81 -7.61
C LEU A 101 -6.31 -13.32 -8.98
N ILE A 102 -5.19 -12.63 -9.06
CA ILE A 102 -4.59 -12.16 -10.31
C ILE A 102 -3.94 -13.33 -11.03
N LEU A 103 -4.23 -13.49 -12.31
CA LEU A 103 -3.66 -14.56 -13.14
C LEU A 103 -2.43 -14.11 -13.95
N GLY A 104 -2.22 -12.80 -14.08
CA GLY A 104 -1.11 -12.23 -14.84
C GLY A 104 0.24 -12.40 -14.14
N LYS A 105 1.30 -12.59 -14.92
CA LYS A 105 2.68 -12.72 -14.42
C LYS A 105 3.38 -11.36 -14.19
N GLY A 106 2.78 -10.25 -14.61
CA GLY A 106 3.44 -8.93 -14.68
C GLY A 106 3.62 -8.21 -13.36
N PHE A 107 2.79 -8.49 -12.35
CA PHE A 107 2.85 -7.79 -11.06
C PHE A 107 3.54 -8.65 -10.00
N ASN A 108 4.82 -8.42 -9.77
CA ASN A 108 5.61 -9.16 -8.77
C ASN A 108 6.12 -8.23 -7.67
N LEU A 109 5.25 -7.98 -6.70
CA LEU A 109 5.57 -7.13 -5.55
C LEU A 109 6.70 -7.74 -4.70
N SER A 110 6.80 -9.06 -4.63
CA SER A 110 7.81 -9.75 -3.83
C SER A 110 9.23 -9.42 -4.26
N ASN A 111 9.49 -9.39 -5.56
CA ASN A 111 10.83 -9.09 -6.07
C ASN A 111 11.30 -7.68 -5.71
N ARG A 112 10.39 -6.72 -5.75
CA ARG A 112 10.70 -5.33 -5.42
C ARG A 112 10.84 -5.08 -3.92
N MET A 113 10.11 -5.85 -3.12
CA MET A 113 10.14 -5.72 -1.67
C MET A 113 11.30 -6.50 -1.03
N GLY A 114 11.90 -7.45 -1.77
CA GLY A 114 12.85 -8.41 -1.19
C GLY A 114 12.21 -9.31 -0.13
N GLU A 115 10.87 -9.40 -0.13
CA GLU A 115 10.05 -10.14 0.84
C GLU A 115 8.91 -10.84 0.11
N GLU A 116 8.56 -12.02 0.57
CA GLU A 116 7.48 -12.78 -0.03
C GLU A 116 6.13 -12.14 0.29
N ILE A 117 5.48 -11.55 -0.72
CA ILE A 117 4.14 -10.94 -0.65
C ILE A 117 3.19 -11.75 -1.51
N HIS A 118 2.22 -12.37 -0.88
CA HIS A 118 1.24 -13.23 -1.54
C HIS A 118 -0.02 -12.48 -1.95
N GLY A 119 -0.31 -11.34 -1.29
CA GLY A 119 -1.54 -10.62 -1.54
C GLY A 119 -1.60 -9.26 -0.86
N ILE A 120 -2.75 -8.61 -1.05
CA ILE A 120 -3.07 -7.28 -0.51
C ILE A 120 -4.44 -7.39 0.17
N ILE A 121 -4.60 -6.78 1.34
CA ILE A 121 -5.86 -6.68 2.07
C ILE A 121 -6.09 -5.24 2.51
N GLY A 122 -7.29 -4.72 2.34
CA GLY A 122 -7.55 -3.30 2.54
C GLY A 122 -8.93 -2.94 3.02
N GLY A 123 -9.67 -2.14 2.28
CA GLY A 123 -10.94 -1.53 2.66
C GLY A 123 -11.98 -2.51 3.20
N ASP A 124 -12.00 -3.73 2.68
CA ASP A 124 -12.89 -4.80 3.13
C ASP A 124 -12.59 -5.28 4.57
N LEU A 125 -11.34 -5.13 5.04
CA LEU A 125 -10.96 -5.36 6.44
C LEU A 125 -11.20 -4.10 7.29
N PHE A 126 -10.74 -2.92 6.79
CA PHE A 126 -10.82 -1.69 7.57
C PHE A 126 -12.25 -1.25 7.89
N LYS A 127 -13.23 -1.54 7.01
CA LYS A 127 -14.64 -1.10 7.18
C LYS A 127 -15.29 -1.62 8.46
N ASP A 128 -14.79 -2.72 9.00
CA ASP A 128 -15.40 -3.41 10.15
C ASP A 128 -14.76 -3.02 11.49
N PHE A 129 -13.68 -2.19 11.48
CA PHE A 129 -12.89 -1.88 12.67
C PHE A 129 -12.53 -0.40 12.80
N ILE A 130 -12.19 -0.01 14.02
CA ILE A 130 -11.34 1.15 14.28
C ILE A 130 -9.91 0.62 14.40
N VAL A 131 -9.03 1.07 13.51
CA VAL A 131 -7.66 0.54 13.38
C VAL A 131 -6.64 1.54 13.87
N LYS A 132 -5.91 1.19 14.94
CA LYS A 132 -4.80 2.00 15.45
C LYS A 132 -3.48 1.43 14.93
N ILE A 133 -2.65 2.30 14.32
CA ILE A 133 -1.34 1.95 13.77
C ILE A 133 -0.27 2.71 14.54
N ASN A 134 0.68 1.97 15.11
CA ASN A 134 1.86 2.50 15.76
C ASN A 134 3.12 2.04 15.01
N TYR A 135 3.66 2.92 14.18
CA TYR A 135 4.85 2.64 13.37
C TYR A 135 6.13 2.49 14.19
N THR A 136 6.23 3.13 15.36
CA THR A 136 7.42 3.00 16.22
C THR A 136 7.53 1.60 16.81
N SER A 137 6.43 1.09 17.37
CA SER A 137 6.38 -0.27 17.94
C SER A 137 6.04 -1.35 16.91
N LYS A 138 5.79 -0.95 15.65
CA LYS A 138 5.35 -1.83 14.56
C LYS A 138 4.16 -2.71 14.95
N ARG A 139 3.12 -2.09 15.55
CA ARG A 139 1.92 -2.79 16.01
C ARG A 139 0.66 -2.16 15.45
N ILE A 140 -0.26 -3.03 15.05
CA ILE A 140 -1.63 -2.67 14.66
C ILE A 140 -2.56 -3.19 15.73
N THR A 141 -3.56 -2.37 16.11
CA THR A 141 -4.64 -2.78 17.00
C THR A 141 -5.97 -2.55 16.32
N PHE A 142 -6.76 -3.58 16.20
CA PHE A 142 -8.12 -3.55 15.71
C PHE A 142 -9.07 -3.49 16.90
N TYR A 143 -9.99 -2.54 16.89
CA TYR A 143 -10.98 -2.36 17.94
C TYR A 143 -12.38 -2.62 17.40
N ASN A 144 -13.21 -3.23 18.20
CA ASN A 144 -14.63 -3.35 17.92
C ASN A 144 -15.28 -1.96 18.00
N PRO A 145 -15.87 -1.45 16.90
CA PRO A 145 -16.41 -0.09 16.86
C PRO A 145 -17.52 0.17 17.88
N LYS A 146 -18.29 -0.88 18.23
CA LYS A 146 -19.45 -0.76 19.13
C LYS A 146 -19.06 -0.39 20.57
N VAL A 147 -17.84 -0.73 20.98
CA VAL A 147 -17.37 -0.57 22.37
C VAL A 147 -16.15 0.35 22.50
N TYR A 148 -15.59 0.79 21.37
CA TYR A 148 -14.43 1.69 21.38
C TYR A 148 -14.79 3.07 21.89
N LYS A 149 -14.02 3.57 22.86
CA LYS A 149 -14.17 4.92 23.42
C LYS A 149 -12.95 5.77 23.08
N TYR A 150 -13.17 6.89 22.41
CA TYR A 150 -12.12 7.87 22.13
C TYR A 150 -11.63 8.53 23.42
N LYS A 151 -10.30 8.56 23.58
CA LYS A 151 -9.67 9.34 24.66
C LYS A 151 -9.40 10.76 24.19
N LYS A 152 -9.61 11.75 25.08
CA LYS A 152 -9.21 13.15 24.81
C LYS A 152 -7.72 13.20 24.48
N CYS A 153 -7.35 13.87 23.39
CA CYS A 153 -5.97 13.99 22.93
C CYS A 153 -5.68 15.39 22.39
N ARG A 154 -5.10 16.27 23.22
CA ARG A 154 -4.75 17.65 22.82
C ARG A 154 -3.68 17.70 21.72
N LYS A 155 -2.80 16.69 21.65
CA LYS A 155 -1.70 16.60 20.67
C LYS A 155 -2.11 15.89 19.37
N CYS A 156 -3.37 15.49 19.25
CA CYS A 156 -3.92 14.84 18.07
C CYS A 156 -4.67 15.82 17.18
N GLU A 157 -4.80 15.48 15.91
CA GLU A 157 -5.67 16.12 14.93
C GLU A 157 -6.59 15.07 14.34
N THR A 158 -7.89 15.35 14.26
CA THR A 158 -8.87 14.43 13.69
C THR A 158 -9.51 15.09 12.48
N LEU A 159 -9.38 14.45 11.34
CA LEU A 159 -9.92 14.92 10.06
C LEU A 159 -11.03 13.98 9.58
N PRO A 160 -12.06 14.52 8.93
CA PRO A 160 -13.12 13.73 8.31
C PRO A 160 -12.60 12.95 7.12
N LEU A 161 -13.14 11.74 6.91
CA LEU A 161 -12.93 10.91 5.73
C LEU A 161 -14.19 10.89 4.88
N SER A 162 -14.00 10.93 3.58
CA SER A 162 -15.01 10.53 2.59
C SER A 162 -14.60 9.23 1.94
N PHE A 163 -15.56 8.45 1.47
CA PHE A 163 -15.28 7.14 0.88
C PHE A 163 -15.82 7.05 -0.54
N LEU A 164 -15.03 6.43 -1.40
CA LEU A 164 -15.46 6.00 -2.72
C LEU A 164 -14.96 4.55 -2.91
N TYR A 165 -15.86 3.61 -3.12
CA TYR A 165 -15.55 2.18 -3.21
C TYR A 165 -14.68 1.68 -2.04
N GLN A 166 -15.04 2.08 -0.81
CA GLN A 166 -14.31 1.76 0.43
C GLN A 166 -12.87 2.32 0.53
N LYS A 167 -12.45 3.17 -0.41
CA LYS A 167 -11.17 3.88 -0.35
C LYS A 167 -11.35 5.19 0.41
N PRO A 168 -10.48 5.51 1.39
CA PRO A 168 -10.62 6.69 2.25
C PRO A 168 -9.95 7.92 1.64
N TYR A 169 -10.65 9.02 1.61
CA TYR A 169 -10.15 10.31 1.14
C TYR A 169 -10.29 11.37 2.23
N LEU A 170 -9.31 12.26 2.31
CA LEU A 170 -9.39 13.47 3.12
C LEU A 170 -9.05 14.72 2.29
N PHE A 171 -9.37 15.89 2.84
CA PHE A 171 -8.90 17.17 2.31
C PHE A 171 -7.68 17.66 3.09
N ALA A 172 -6.68 18.14 2.36
CA ALA A 172 -5.47 18.77 2.87
C ALA A 172 -5.17 20.03 2.08
N ASN A 173 -4.38 20.96 2.65
CA ASN A 173 -3.86 22.10 1.89
C ASN A 173 -2.43 21.80 1.47
N THR A 174 -2.19 21.81 0.18
CA THR A 174 -0.86 21.65 -0.44
C THR A 174 -0.35 23.01 -0.90
N ILE A 175 0.79 23.43 -0.38
CA ILE A 175 1.46 24.67 -0.77
C ILE A 175 2.53 24.33 -1.80
N MET A 176 2.38 24.84 -2.99
CA MET A 176 3.32 24.65 -4.08
C MET A 176 4.54 25.55 -3.94
N PRO A 177 5.65 25.33 -4.67
CA PRO A 177 6.85 26.19 -4.61
C PRO A 177 6.62 27.63 -5.05
N ASP A 178 5.62 27.89 -5.89
CA ASP A 178 5.17 29.24 -6.29
C ASP A 178 4.25 29.92 -5.26
N SER A 179 4.15 29.34 -4.07
CA SER A 179 3.28 29.77 -2.96
C SER A 179 1.78 29.61 -3.21
N SER A 180 1.36 29.00 -4.32
CA SER A 180 -0.05 28.68 -4.53
C SER A 180 -0.52 27.65 -3.49
N ASN A 181 -1.72 27.88 -2.94
CA ASN A 181 -2.35 27.02 -1.94
C ASN A 181 -3.51 26.26 -2.56
N ILE A 182 -3.39 24.96 -2.68
CA ILE A 182 -4.37 24.11 -3.32
C ILE A 182 -5.06 23.25 -2.26
N LYS A 183 -6.38 23.35 -2.13
CA LYS A 183 -7.18 22.41 -1.33
C LYS A 183 -7.27 21.10 -2.09
N THR A 184 -6.47 20.12 -1.69
CA THR A 184 -6.33 18.83 -2.36
C THR A 184 -7.17 17.76 -1.68
N LYS A 185 -7.93 16.99 -2.46
CA LYS A 185 -8.61 15.77 -2.04
C LYS A 185 -7.67 14.58 -2.30
N LEU A 186 -7.18 13.96 -1.27
CA LEU A 186 -6.13 12.94 -1.32
C LEU A 186 -6.65 11.60 -0.82
N LEU A 187 -6.33 10.52 -1.54
CA LEU A 187 -6.50 9.15 -1.07
C LEU A 187 -5.51 8.88 0.06
N ILE A 188 -5.94 8.26 1.13
CA ILE A 188 -5.05 7.69 2.15
C ILE A 188 -4.66 6.29 1.70
N ASP A 189 -3.38 6.09 1.41
CA ASP A 189 -2.85 4.90 0.76
C ASP A 189 -1.65 4.34 1.54
N SER A 190 -1.91 3.38 2.40
CA SER A 190 -0.84 2.71 3.14
C SER A 190 -0.08 1.66 2.33
N GLY A 191 -0.51 1.39 1.09
CA GLY A 191 0.13 0.49 0.14
C GLY A 191 1.05 1.19 -0.86
N GLY A 192 1.04 2.53 -0.91
CA GLY A 192 2.00 3.32 -1.68
C GLY A 192 3.18 3.76 -0.82
N SER A 193 4.41 3.46 -1.22
CA SER A 193 5.62 3.75 -0.43
C SER A 193 6.03 5.23 -0.40
N ASP A 194 5.66 6.01 -1.43
CA ASP A 194 6.00 7.42 -1.57
C ASP A 194 5.33 8.32 -0.50
N ALA A 195 5.76 9.58 -0.42
CA ALA A 195 5.16 10.54 0.48
C ALA A 195 3.85 11.12 -0.05
N LEU A 196 3.87 11.61 -1.28
CA LEU A 196 2.75 12.28 -1.93
C LEU A 196 2.77 12.02 -3.43
N TRP A 197 1.61 11.73 -3.99
CA TRP A 197 1.37 11.77 -5.43
C TRP A 197 0.36 12.87 -5.72
N LEU A 198 0.59 13.65 -6.78
CA LEU A 198 -0.37 14.62 -7.29
C LEU A 198 -0.59 14.36 -8.78
N PHE A 199 -1.83 14.45 -9.24
CA PHE A 199 -2.20 14.24 -10.63
C PHE A 199 -2.29 15.60 -11.32
N GLU A 200 -1.45 15.80 -12.34
CA GLU A 200 -1.51 17.05 -13.13
C GLU A 200 -2.90 17.21 -13.76
N ASN A 201 -3.52 18.35 -13.50
CA ASN A 201 -4.84 18.66 -14.01
C ASN A 201 -5.02 20.19 -14.03
N LYS A 202 -5.29 20.75 -15.23
CA LYS A 202 -5.46 22.18 -15.41
C LYS A 202 -6.68 22.73 -14.65
N ASP A 203 -7.79 21.99 -14.67
CA ASP A 203 -9.04 22.43 -14.03
C ASP A 203 -8.93 22.45 -12.49
N LYS A 204 -7.98 21.70 -11.94
CA LYS A 204 -7.72 21.62 -10.50
C LYS A 204 -6.50 22.45 -10.08
N ASN A 205 -5.91 23.20 -10.98
CA ASN A 205 -4.68 23.99 -10.76
C ASN A 205 -3.50 23.16 -10.22
N VAL A 206 -3.45 21.87 -10.52
CA VAL A 206 -2.34 21.00 -10.14
C VAL A 206 -1.39 20.90 -11.32
N LYS A 207 -0.19 21.43 -11.16
CA LYS A 207 0.89 21.38 -12.15
C LYS A 207 2.20 21.02 -11.46
N ALA A 208 3.02 20.18 -12.08
CA ALA A 208 4.37 19.89 -11.58
C ALA A 208 5.21 21.19 -11.55
N PRO A 209 6.00 21.42 -10.48
CA PRO A 209 6.95 22.53 -10.43
C PRO A 209 7.94 22.48 -11.60
N GLN A 210 8.54 23.62 -11.95
CA GLN A 210 9.54 23.67 -13.04
C GLN A 210 10.77 22.83 -12.74
N LYS A 211 11.17 22.74 -11.46
CA LYS A 211 12.30 21.89 -11.03
C LYS A 211 11.77 20.49 -10.75
N TYR A 212 11.97 19.59 -11.68
CA TYR A 212 11.66 18.16 -11.57
C TYR A 212 12.69 17.31 -12.30
N PHE A 213 12.71 16.03 -12.05
CA PHE A 213 13.37 15.03 -12.88
C PHE A 213 12.40 13.91 -13.24
N LEU A 214 12.63 13.25 -14.37
CA LEU A 214 11.86 12.10 -14.79
C LEU A 214 12.35 10.87 -14.04
N ASP A 215 11.41 10.03 -13.60
CA ASP A 215 11.72 8.85 -12.82
C ASP A 215 10.71 7.74 -13.06
N TYR A 216 11.16 6.54 -12.78
CA TYR A 216 10.29 5.39 -12.59
C TYR A 216 9.63 5.47 -11.21
N LEU A 217 8.32 5.66 -11.17
CA LEU A 217 7.56 5.87 -9.93
C LEU A 217 7.12 4.57 -9.27
N GLY A 218 7.10 3.47 -10.02
CA GLY A 218 6.73 2.19 -9.51
C GLY A 218 6.00 1.30 -10.51
N GLN A 219 5.45 0.21 -10.02
CA GLN A 219 4.65 -0.72 -10.80
C GLN A 219 3.24 -0.80 -10.23
N GLY A 220 2.24 -0.60 -11.07
CA GLY A 220 0.85 -0.87 -10.76
C GLY A 220 0.42 -2.26 -11.25
N LEU A 221 -0.85 -2.57 -11.07
CA LEU A 221 -1.40 -3.86 -11.51
C LEU A 221 -1.30 -4.05 -13.03
N ASN A 222 -1.42 -2.96 -13.78
CA ASN A 222 -1.46 -2.95 -15.25
C ASN A 222 -0.14 -2.52 -15.90
N GLY A 223 0.97 -2.45 -15.16
CA GLY A 223 2.27 -2.15 -15.75
C GLY A 223 3.07 -1.10 -14.98
N ASN A 224 4.08 -0.58 -15.65
CA ASN A 224 5.00 0.40 -15.10
C ASN A 224 4.36 1.79 -15.02
N ILE A 225 4.84 2.58 -14.07
CA ILE A 225 4.38 3.94 -13.85
C ILE A 225 5.61 4.84 -13.89
N TYR A 226 5.62 5.78 -14.84
CA TYR A 226 6.64 6.80 -14.99
C TYR A 226 6.05 8.17 -14.71
N GLY A 227 6.90 9.15 -14.49
CA GLY A 227 6.46 10.52 -14.30
C GLY A 227 7.56 11.41 -13.74
N LYS A 228 7.16 12.56 -13.20
CA LYS A 228 8.05 13.59 -12.67
C LYS A 228 8.17 13.45 -11.16
N ARG A 229 9.38 13.60 -10.62
CA ARG A 229 9.61 13.79 -9.19
C ARG A 229 10.02 15.22 -8.91
N SER A 230 9.45 15.79 -7.87
CA SER A 230 9.69 17.16 -7.43
C SER A 230 9.42 17.30 -5.92
N ARG A 231 9.35 18.53 -5.43
CA ARG A 231 8.95 18.86 -4.05
C ARG A 231 7.82 19.85 -4.04
N VAL A 232 6.97 19.75 -3.03
CA VAL A 232 6.03 20.81 -2.66
C VAL A 232 6.52 21.47 -1.36
N SER A 233 6.25 22.76 -1.20
CA SER A 233 6.71 23.53 -0.04
C SER A 233 6.14 23.00 1.26
N SER A 234 4.84 22.63 1.28
CA SER A 234 4.25 21.95 2.43
C SER A 234 2.95 21.20 2.11
N LEU A 235 2.63 20.23 2.97
CA LEU A 235 1.32 19.58 3.07
C LEU A 235 0.78 19.79 4.49
N ASN A 236 -0.40 20.39 4.59
CA ASN A 236 -1.04 20.70 5.85
C ASN A 236 -2.18 19.73 6.13
N LEU A 237 -2.03 18.92 7.17
CA LEU A 237 -3.03 17.97 7.68
C LEU A 237 -3.62 18.55 8.99
N GLY A 238 -4.66 19.37 8.86
CA GLY A 238 -5.16 20.16 9.98
C GLY A 238 -4.06 21.06 10.56
N LYS A 239 -3.75 20.92 11.84
CA LYS A 239 -2.68 21.68 12.52
C LYS A 239 -1.27 21.19 12.25
N PHE A 240 -1.08 20.08 11.55
CA PHE A 240 0.25 19.56 11.24
C PHE A 240 0.74 20.06 9.90
N HIS A 241 1.93 20.64 9.90
CA HIS A 241 2.61 21.19 8.73
C HIS A 241 3.85 20.35 8.43
N LEU A 242 3.81 19.62 7.33
CA LEU A 242 4.95 18.87 6.79
C LEU A 242 5.60 19.72 5.71
N LYS A 243 6.92 19.94 5.79
CA LYS A 243 7.67 20.84 4.88
C LYS A 243 8.51 20.02 3.89
N ASP A 244 8.81 20.62 2.74
CA ASP A 244 9.72 20.08 1.71
C ASP A 244 9.41 18.64 1.32
N ILE A 245 8.13 18.34 1.11
CA ILE A 245 7.67 16.98 0.84
C ILE A 245 8.03 16.57 -0.58
N THR A 246 8.62 15.39 -0.72
CA THR A 246 8.80 14.75 -2.02
C THR A 246 7.46 14.39 -2.64
N VAL A 247 7.28 14.75 -3.89
CA VAL A 247 6.04 14.51 -4.63
C VAL A 247 6.33 13.88 -5.98
N ALA A 248 5.51 12.91 -6.36
CA ALA A 248 5.50 12.33 -7.70
C ALA A 248 4.27 12.81 -8.47
N PHE A 249 4.47 13.11 -9.75
CA PHE A 249 3.44 13.44 -10.72
C PHE A 249 3.46 12.37 -11.80
N PRO A 250 2.64 11.31 -11.68
CA PRO A 250 2.61 10.25 -12.68
C PRO A 250 2.09 10.77 -14.01
N ASP A 251 2.62 10.21 -15.10
CA ASP A 251 2.17 10.52 -16.44
C ASP A 251 0.70 10.12 -16.63
N THR A 252 -0.04 10.91 -17.37
CA THR A 252 -1.48 10.68 -17.59
C THR A 252 -1.78 9.34 -18.26
N THR A 253 -0.86 8.81 -19.05
CA THR A 253 -0.95 7.49 -19.69
C THR A 253 -0.94 6.33 -18.68
N SER A 254 -0.26 6.53 -17.54
CA SER A 254 -0.22 5.54 -16.45
C SER A 254 -1.45 5.59 -15.53
N LEU A 255 -2.34 6.57 -15.72
CA LEU A 255 -3.55 6.75 -14.92
C LEU A 255 -4.76 6.21 -15.68
N SER A 256 -5.50 5.29 -15.09
CA SER A 256 -6.76 4.85 -15.69
C SER A 256 -7.75 6.00 -15.84
N THR A 257 -8.57 5.96 -16.88
CA THR A 257 -9.62 6.96 -17.15
C THR A 257 -10.50 7.20 -15.92
N SER A 258 -10.80 6.14 -15.16
CA SER A 258 -11.56 6.25 -13.92
C SER A 258 -10.87 7.10 -12.85
N MET A 259 -9.54 7.14 -12.82
CA MET A 259 -8.79 7.97 -11.86
C MET A 259 -8.78 9.44 -12.26
N LEU A 260 -8.71 9.72 -13.55
CA LEU A 260 -8.75 11.09 -14.09
C LEU A 260 -10.13 11.73 -13.87
N HIS A 261 -11.20 10.95 -14.01
CA HIS A 261 -12.59 11.43 -13.83
C HIS A 261 -13.00 11.58 -12.36
N HIS A 262 -12.32 10.93 -11.41
CA HIS A 262 -12.63 11.13 -10.00
C HIS A 262 -12.09 12.49 -9.51
N SER A 263 -12.86 13.13 -8.63
CA SER A 263 -12.54 14.44 -8.04
C SER A 263 -11.29 14.48 -7.18
N ARG A 264 -10.48 13.38 -7.13
CA ARG A 264 -9.25 13.35 -6.34
C ARG A 264 -8.11 14.09 -7.01
N HIS A 265 -7.25 14.70 -6.20
CA HIS A 265 -6.06 15.42 -6.67
C HIS A 265 -4.80 14.55 -6.59
N GLY A 266 -4.81 13.48 -5.78
CA GLY A 266 -3.65 12.65 -5.58
C GLY A 266 -3.79 11.64 -4.44
N THR A 267 -2.65 11.29 -3.84
CA THR A 267 -2.54 10.22 -2.84
C THR A 267 -1.53 10.60 -1.77
N ILE A 268 -1.86 10.39 -0.49
CA ILE A 268 -0.90 10.41 0.63
C ILE A 268 -0.43 8.98 0.86
N GLY A 269 0.87 8.74 0.69
CA GLY A 269 1.45 7.42 0.86
C GLY A 269 2.12 7.18 2.21
N ALA A 270 2.69 5.99 2.35
CA ALA A 270 3.20 5.47 3.61
C ALA A 270 4.37 6.28 4.20
N GLU A 271 5.19 6.92 3.36
CA GLU A 271 6.28 7.81 3.84
C GLU A 271 5.73 9.00 4.65
N THR A 272 4.58 9.55 4.25
CA THR A 272 3.87 10.57 5.04
C THR A 272 3.14 9.96 6.23
N LEU A 273 2.46 8.83 6.05
CA LEU A 273 1.64 8.20 7.08
C LEU A 273 2.47 7.71 8.28
N LYS A 274 3.68 7.16 8.07
CA LYS A 274 4.57 6.69 9.15
C LYS A 274 5.01 7.80 10.12
N ARG A 275 4.92 9.07 9.68
CA ARG A 275 5.24 10.25 10.52
C ARG A 275 4.24 10.48 11.64
N PHE A 276 3.17 9.67 11.65
CA PHE A 276 2.12 9.74 12.66
C PHE A 276 1.82 8.36 13.27
N HIS A 277 1.35 8.37 14.50
CA HIS A 277 0.52 7.31 15.02
C HIS A 277 -0.90 7.58 14.54
N LEU A 278 -1.54 6.60 13.93
CA LEU A 278 -2.84 6.76 13.28
C LEU A 278 -3.95 6.03 14.04
N ILE A 279 -5.15 6.61 14.03
CA ILE A 279 -6.40 5.90 14.31
C ILE A 279 -7.28 6.10 13.08
N ILE A 280 -7.47 5.05 12.31
CA ILE A 280 -8.29 5.05 11.10
C ILE A 280 -9.64 4.44 11.47
N ASP A 281 -10.69 5.23 11.37
CA ASP A 281 -12.04 4.88 11.81
C ASP A 281 -13.00 4.97 10.61
N TYR A 282 -13.11 3.86 9.87
CA TYR A 282 -14.03 3.78 8.75
C TYR A 282 -15.48 3.88 9.17
N PRO A 283 -15.95 3.17 10.23
CA PRO A 283 -17.33 3.27 10.69
C PRO A 283 -17.78 4.70 10.99
N ASN A 284 -16.93 5.52 11.61
CA ASN A 284 -17.25 6.91 11.96
C ASN A 284 -16.64 7.93 10.97
N LYS A 285 -16.11 7.47 9.82
CA LYS A 285 -15.61 8.31 8.72
C LYS A 285 -14.61 9.38 9.18
N LYS A 286 -13.59 9.00 9.94
CA LYS A 286 -12.56 9.91 10.42
C LYS A 286 -11.20 9.24 10.56
N ILE A 287 -10.15 10.06 10.53
CA ILE A 287 -8.78 9.64 10.80
C ILE A 287 -8.18 10.58 11.83
N THR A 288 -7.50 10.03 12.82
CA THR A 288 -6.79 10.81 13.84
C THR A 288 -5.29 10.62 13.69
N PHE A 289 -4.60 11.74 13.61
CA PHE A 289 -3.15 11.85 13.51
C PHE A 289 -2.58 12.28 14.87
N LYS A 290 -1.50 11.63 15.31
CA LYS A 290 -0.67 12.07 16.43
C LYS A 290 0.78 11.99 15.98
N LYS A 291 1.57 13.07 16.17
CA LYS A 291 3.00 13.06 15.79
C LYS A 291 3.70 11.80 16.30
N ASN A 292 4.42 11.14 15.41
CA ASN A 292 5.34 10.07 15.75
C ASN A 292 6.72 10.71 15.99
N SER A 293 7.19 10.75 17.24
CA SER A 293 8.44 11.42 17.59
C SER A 293 9.66 10.86 16.84
N LYS A 294 9.60 9.60 16.42
CA LYS A 294 10.69 8.95 15.68
C LYS A 294 10.81 9.47 14.25
N TYR A 295 9.69 9.62 13.54
CA TYR A 295 9.71 9.86 12.09
C TYR A 295 9.23 11.27 11.68
N PHE A 296 8.55 12.02 12.58
CA PHE A 296 7.86 13.25 12.18
C PHE A 296 8.80 14.32 11.60
N ASN A 297 10.00 14.45 12.18
CA ASN A 297 10.97 15.48 11.79
C ASN A 297 12.04 14.96 10.81
N GLU A 298 11.95 13.71 10.36
CA GLU A 298 12.87 13.21 9.33
C GLU A 298 12.69 14.01 8.03
N ALA A 299 13.79 14.28 7.32
CA ALA A 299 13.72 14.87 5.99
C ALA A 299 13.01 13.91 5.02
N PHE A 300 12.37 14.46 4.00
CA PHE A 300 11.89 13.67 2.88
C PHE A 300 13.02 13.54 1.86
N ASN A 301 13.47 12.32 1.60
CA ASN A 301 14.60 12.05 0.72
C ASN A 301 14.17 11.33 -0.55
N TYR A 302 14.88 11.58 -1.65
CA TYR A 302 14.82 10.78 -2.86
C TYR A 302 15.94 9.74 -2.87
N ASN A 303 15.76 8.68 -3.62
CA ASN A 303 16.87 7.86 -4.08
C ASN A 303 17.62 8.63 -5.17
N MET A 304 18.77 9.23 -4.81
CA MET A 304 19.60 10.04 -5.71
C MET A 304 20.57 9.21 -6.54
N SER A 305 20.66 7.89 -6.31
CA SER A 305 21.59 7.03 -7.04
C SER A 305 21.16 6.73 -8.48
N GLY A 306 19.87 6.90 -8.78
CA GLY A 306 19.27 6.46 -10.06
C GLY A 306 19.21 4.93 -10.21
N ILE A 307 19.54 4.17 -9.15
CA ILE A 307 19.56 2.71 -9.15
C ILE A 307 18.39 2.18 -8.36
N GLU A 308 17.57 1.34 -8.98
CA GLU A 308 16.58 0.50 -8.28
C GLU A 308 17.08 -0.94 -8.26
N ILE A 309 17.05 -1.55 -7.06
CA ILE A 309 17.48 -2.93 -6.85
C ILE A 309 16.23 -3.79 -6.66
N ALA A 310 16.10 -4.85 -7.44
CA ALA A 310 15.05 -5.84 -7.30
C ALA A 310 15.64 -7.24 -7.15
N TYR A 311 14.99 -8.07 -6.32
CA TYR A 311 15.37 -9.47 -6.17
C TYR A 311 14.92 -10.27 -7.39
N SER A 312 15.86 -10.92 -8.10
CA SER A 312 15.55 -11.68 -9.33
C SER A 312 15.42 -13.20 -9.11
N GLY A 313 15.40 -13.65 -7.86
CA GLY A 313 15.34 -15.07 -7.52
C GLY A 313 16.70 -15.70 -7.28
N GLN A 314 16.76 -17.03 -7.35
CA GLN A 314 18.00 -17.80 -7.19
C GLN A 314 18.52 -18.21 -8.56
N MET A 315 19.79 -17.96 -8.83
CA MET A 315 20.50 -18.42 -10.03
C MET A 315 21.48 -19.55 -9.66
N LEU A 316 21.45 -20.59 -10.47
CA LEU A 316 22.49 -21.64 -10.43
C LEU A 316 23.66 -21.17 -11.27
N VAL A 317 24.80 -20.89 -10.65
CA VAL A 317 26.03 -20.53 -11.35
C VAL A 317 26.98 -21.71 -11.31
N LYS A 318 27.42 -22.16 -12.49
CA LYS A 318 28.56 -23.10 -12.60
C LYS A 318 29.86 -22.30 -12.45
N GLU A 319 30.52 -22.44 -11.31
CA GLU A 319 31.88 -21.93 -11.17
C GLU A 319 32.87 -22.89 -11.86
N GLN A 320 33.50 -22.48 -12.96
CA GLN A 320 34.68 -23.15 -13.47
C GLN A 320 35.87 -22.64 -12.68
N LYS A 321 36.43 -23.49 -11.83
CA LYS A 321 37.75 -23.22 -11.26
C LYS A 321 38.78 -23.46 -12.34
N LEU A 322 39.42 -22.39 -12.80
CA LEU A 322 40.64 -22.42 -13.59
C LEU A 322 41.80 -22.86 -12.70
N HIS A 323 41.89 -24.11 -12.33
CA HIS A 323 43.11 -24.76 -11.87
C HIS A 323 42.99 -26.28 -11.94
N ASN A 324 43.81 -26.83 -12.80
CA ASN A 324 44.40 -28.18 -12.87
C ASN A 324 43.58 -29.36 -12.27
N TYR A 325 43.13 -30.22 -13.19
CA TYR A 325 42.94 -31.66 -13.02
C TYR A 325 42.14 -32.13 -11.78
N SER A 326 40.89 -31.75 -11.70
CA SER A 326 39.85 -32.65 -11.13
C SER A 326 38.49 -32.16 -11.56
N ASN A 327 37.72 -33.05 -12.19
CA ASN A 327 36.31 -32.84 -12.59
C ASN A 327 35.41 -32.78 -11.34
N ASN A 328 35.40 -31.70 -10.58
CA ASN A 328 34.39 -31.42 -9.58
C ASN A 328 33.59 -30.21 -10.04
N ASN A 329 32.48 -30.49 -10.75
CA ASN A 329 31.43 -29.51 -11.02
C ASN A 329 30.67 -29.17 -9.73
N ASN A 330 31.17 -28.23 -8.96
CA ASN A 330 30.42 -27.67 -7.85
C ASN A 330 29.48 -26.59 -8.36
N SER A 331 28.17 -26.89 -8.37
CA SER A 331 27.15 -25.87 -8.61
C SER A 331 26.83 -25.16 -7.29
N LYS A 332 26.91 -23.84 -7.27
CA LYS A 332 26.50 -22.99 -6.15
C LYS A 332 25.26 -22.18 -6.54
N THR A 333 24.33 -22.09 -5.60
CA THR A 333 23.14 -21.26 -5.78
C THR A 333 23.41 -19.87 -5.19
N TYR A 334 23.19 -18.83 -6.00
CA TYR A 334 23.31 -17.44 -5.59
C TYR A 334 21.95 -16.74 -5.66
N ASN A 335 21.72 -15.82 -4.74
CA ASN A 335 20.57 -14.94 -4.82
C ASN A 335 20.83 -13.88 -5.90
N GLY A 336 20.00 -13.88 -6.93
CA GLY A 336 20.11 -12.90 -8.00
C GLY A 336 19.53 -11.55 -7.60
N VAL A 337 20.22 -10.47 -7.95
CA VAL A 337 19.76 -9.09 -7.80
C VAL A 337 19.81 -8.43 -9.17
N THR A 338 18.71 -7.80 -9.57
CA THR A 338 18.64 -6.98 -10.78
C THR A 338 18.78 -5.52 -10.41
N ILE A 339 19.61 -4.78 -11.13
CA ILE A 339 19.86 -3.35 -10.97
C ILE A 339 19.13 -2.60 -12.07
#